data_7f958308c6a238dc9ad3099ca001aa45
#
_entry.id   7f958308c6a238dc9ad3099ca001aa45
#
_cell.length_a   1.000
_cell.length_b   1.000
_cell.length_c   1.000
_cell.angle_alpha   90.00
_cell.angle_beta   90.00
_cell.angle_gamma   90.00
#
_symmetry.space_group_name_H-M   'P 1'
#
loop_
_entity.id
_entity.type
_entity.pdbx_description
1 polymer ?
#
loop_
_entity_poly.entity_id
_entity_poly.type
_entity_poly.pdbx_seq_one_letter_code
_entity_poly.pdbx_strand_id
1 'polypeptide(L)'
;MAQTIRYGIIGCGSMGREHIENIKMIDGCVVSAIADDNPASREAGQALLASPARLFDNHHDLLAADICDVLVIATPNHTHHAVLMLSLIHI
;
A
#
# COMPACT_ATOMS: atom_id res chain seq x y z
N MET A 1 15.80 2.85 19.83
CA MET A 1 14.69 3.49 19.11
C MET A 1 13.98 2.49 18.22
N ALA A 2 12.68 2.48 18.26
CA ALA A 2 11.90 1.61 17.38
C ALA A 2 11.99 2.10 15.94
N GLN A 3 12.18 1.19 15.00
CA GLN A 3 12.15 1.51 13.58
C GLN A 3 10.71 1.70 13.14
N THR A 4 10.49 2.65 12.24
CA THR A 4 9.20 2.82 11.60
C THR A 4 9.04 1.78 10.50
N ILE A 5 7.95 1.04 10.54
CA ILE A 5 7.62 0.07 9.51
C ILE A 5 6.74 0.75 8.46
N ARG A 6 7.19 0.73 7.22
CA ARG A 6 6.52 1.40 6.11
C ARG A 6 5.69 0.38 5.33
N TYR A 7 4.38 0.62 5.26
CA TYR A 7 3.46 -0.26 4.56
C TYR A 7 3.09 0.33 3.20
N GLY A 8 3.09 -0.51 2.18
CA GLY A 8 2.54 -0.18 0.88
C GLY A 8 1.22 -0.92 0.69
N ILE A 9 0.21 -0.19 0.24
CA ILE A 9 -1.13 -0.75 0.00
C ILE A 9 -1.32 -0.90 -1.50
N ILE A 10 -1.51 -2.13 -1.95
CA ILE A 10 -1.80 -2.42 -3.34
C ILE A 10 -3.27 -2.78 -3.46
N GLY A 11 -4.04 -1.90 -4.09
CA GLY A 11 -5.48 -2.00 -4.15
C GLY A 11 -6.13 -1.24 -2.98
N CYS A 12 -6.80 -0.13 -3.28
CA CYS A 12 -7.36 0.76 -2.26
C CYS A 12 -8.88 0.85 -2.34
N GLY A 13 -9.54 -0.29 -2.61
CA GLY A 13 -10.97 -0.43 -2.45
C GLY A 13 -11.33 -0.54 -0.98
N SER A 14 -12.53 -1.04 -0.65
CA SER A 14 -12.99 -1.09 0.74
C SER A 14 -12.04 -1.88 1.64
N MET A 15 -11.52 -3.02 1.18
CA MET A 15 -10.60 -3.83 1.97
C MET A 15 -9.26 -3.14 2.18
N GLY A 16 -8.73 -2.49 1.14
CA GLY A 16 -7.48 -1.74 1.26
C GLY A 16 -7.60 -0.60 2.26
N ARG A 17 -8.72 0.11 2.22
CA ARG A 17 -8.98 1.19 3.18
C ARG A 17 -9.15 0.69 4.59
N GLU A 18 -9.77 -0.49 4.77
CA GLU A 18 -9.86 -1.12 6.08
C GLU A 18 -8.48 -1.44 6.64
N HIS A 19 -7.57 -1.94 5.81
CA HIS A 19 -6.20 -2.19 6.24
C HIS A 19 -5.48 -0.90 6.63
N ILE A 20 -5.71 0.18 5.91
CA ILE A 20 -5.13 1.49 6.25
C ILE A 20 -5.59 1.92 7.64
N GLU A 21 -6.89 1.78 7.93
CA GLU A 21 -7.41 2.14 9.25
C GLU A 21 -6.77 1.30 10.36
N ASN A 22 -6.55 0.02 10.12
CA ASN A 22 -5.92 -0.86 11.10
C ASN A 22 -4.45 -0.49 11.31
N ILE A 23 -3.72 -0.17 10.26
CA ILE A 23 -2.30 0.20 10.35
C ILE A 23 -2.13 1.48 11.13
N LYS A 24 -3.04 2.43 10.97
CA LYS A 24 -3.00 3.71 11.69
C LYS A 24 -3.06 3.53 13.20
N MET A 25 -3.63 2.43 13.68
CA MET A 25 -3.77 2.16 15.10
C MET A 25 -2.54 1.49 15.71
N ILE A 26 -1.55 1.15 14.90
CA ILE A 26 -0.35 0.45 15.36
C ILE A 26 0.81 1.44 15.46
N ASP A 27 1.35 1.61 16.66
CA ASP A 27 2.50 2.48 16.87
C ASP A 27 3.72 1.95 16.12
N GLY A 28 4.43 2.85 15.46
CA GLY A 28 5.62 2.48 14.69
C GLY A 28 5.33 2.02 13.27
N CYS A 29 4.07 2.05 12.84
CA CYS A 29 3.67 1.68 11.49
C CYS A 29 3.09 2.87 10.76
N VAL A 30 3.47 3.04 9.49
CA VAL A 30 2.94 4.11 8.63
C VAL A 30 2.61 3.54 7.26
N VAL A 31 1.68 4.18 6.57
CA VAL A 31 1.41 3.87 5.17
C VAL A 31 2.23 4.84 4.33
N SER A 32 3.22 4.33 3.62
CA SER A 32 4.14 5.16 2.84
C SER A 32 3.74 5.24 1.37
N ALA A 33 2.95 4.29 0.88
CA ALA A 33 2.58 4.25 -0.53
C ALA A 33 1.24 3.56 -0.72
N ILE A 34 0.50 4.01 -1.74
CA ILE A 34 -0.77 3.41 -2.15
C ILE A 34 -0.74 3.26 -3.67
N ALA A 35 -1.05 2.09 -4.18
CA ALA A 35 -1.17 1.83 -5.61
C ALA A 35 -2.58 1.33 -5.93
N ASP A 36 -3.22 1.99 -6.88
CA ASP A 36 -4.53 1.59 -7.40
C ASP A 36 -4.70 2.25 -8.77
N ASP A 37 -5.27 1.53 -9.73
CA ASP A 37 -5.50 2.08 -11.06
C ASP A 37 -6.68 3.07 -11.10
N ASN A 38 -7.50 3.09 -10.05
CA ASN A 38 -8.64 3.99 -9.93
C ASN A 38 -8.24 5.24 -9.13
N PRO A 39 -8.25 6.44 -9.74
CA PRO A 39 -7.86 7.66 -9.02
C PRO A 39 -8.73 7.96 -7.80
N ALA A 40 -10.04 7.68 -7.88
CA ALA A 40 -10.93 7.92 -6.74
C ALA A 40 -10.58 7.04 -5.56
N SER A 41 -10.19 5.77 -5.81
CA SER A 41 -9.76 4.87 -4.74
C SER A 41 -8.46 5.33 -4.11
N ARG A 42 -7.50 5.80 -4.91
CA ARG A 42 -6.25 6.35 -4.37
C ARG A 42 -6.52 7.54 -3.46
N GLU A 43 -7.36 8.46 -3.91
CA GLU A 43 -7.68 9.65 -3.13
C GLU A 43 -8.41 9.32 -1.85
N ALA A 44 -9.33 8.34 -1.90
CA ALA A 44 -10.05 7.91 -0.72
C ALA A 44 -9.11 7.32 0.32
N GLY A 45 -8.12 6.53 -0.11
CA GLY A 45 -7.11 5.99 0.79
C GLY A 45 -6.24 7.08 1.39
N GLN A 46 -5.78 8.02 0.56
CA GLN A 46 -4.95 9.14 1.01
C GLN A 46 -5.69 9.99 2.05
N ALA A 47 -6.99 10.18 1.87
CA ALA A 47 -7.78 11.00 2.79
C ALA A 47 -7.85 10.42 4.21
N LEU A 48 -7.57 9.13 4.37
CA LEU A 48 -7.55 8.48 5.68
C LEU A 48 -6.25 8.73 6.44
N LEU A 49 -5.22 9.27 5.80
CA LEU A 49 -3.90 9.40 6.38
C LEU A 49 -3.63 10.80 6.87
N ALA A 50 -3.01 10.91 8.04
CA ALA A 50 -2.56 12.19 8.59
C ALA A 50 -1.34 12.71 7.84
N SER A 51 -0.43 11.80 7.45
CA SER A 51 0.74 12.14 6.66
C SER A 51 0.55 11.64 5.24
N PRO A 52 0.96 12.42 4.21
CA PRO A 52 0.75 11.98 2.84
C PRO A 52 1.58 10.75 2.48
N ALA A 53 0.95 9.80 1.81
CA ALA A 53 1.62 8.67 1.19
C ALA A 53 1.85 8.98 -0.28
N ARG A 54 2.84 8.30 -0.89
CA ARG A 54 3.03 8.41 -2.32
C ARG A 54 1.98 7.58 -3.05
N LEU A 55 1.38 8.17 -4.08
CA LEU A 55 0.32 7.53 -4.85
C LEU A 55 0.86 7.03 -6.18
N PHE A 56 0.49 5.82 -6.53
CA PHE A 56 0.88 5.19 -7.79
C PHE A 56 -0.36 4.66 -8.49
N ASP A 57 -0.38 4.70 -9.81
CA ASP A 57 -1.50 4.17 -10.57
C ASP A 57 -1.36 2.66 -10.85
N ASN A 58 -0.21 2.08 -10.54
CA ASN A 58 -0.01 0.64 -10.69
C ASN A 58 0.99 0.13 -9.65
N HIS A 59 0.96 -1.19 -9.41
CA HIS A 59 1.83 -1.81 -8.41
C HIS A 59 3.29 -1.90 -8.86
N HIS A 60 3.56 -1.90 -10.15
CA HIS A 60 4.94 -1.94 -10.66
C HIS A 60 5.72 -0.71 -10.20
N ASP A 61 5.12 0.46 -10.33
CA ASP A 61 5.78 1.71 -9.94
C ASP A 61 5.97 1.79 -8.45
N LEU A 62 4.99 1.29 -7.67
CA LEU A 62 5.11 1.26 -6.22
C LEU A 62 6.30 0.39 -5.80
N LEU A 63 6.41 -0.81 -6.36
CA LEU A 63 7.50 -1.72 -6.03
C LEU A 63 8.85 -1.16 -6.45
N ALA A 64 8.91 -0.53 -7.61
CA ALA A 64 10.15 0.07 -8.12
C ALA A 64 10.64 1.23 -7.26
N ALA A 65 9.75 1.92 -6.55
CA ALA A 65 10.11 3.05 -5.70
C ALA A 65 10.85 2.62 -4.43
N ASP A 66 10.71 1.37 -4.01
CA ASP A 66 11.41 0.79 -2.85
C ASP A 66 11.26 1.63 -1.57
N ILE A 67 10.02 2.04 -1.29
CA ILE A 67 9.72 2.90 -0.14
C ILE A 67 8.86 2.20 0.91
N CYS A 68 8.70 0.87 0.79
CA CYS A 68 7.88 0.07 1.69
C CYS A 68 8.68 -1.10 2.24
N ASP A 69 8.40 -1.45 3.49
CA ASP A 69 8.98 -2.63 4.14
C ASP A 69 8.02 -3.82 4.07
N VAL A 70 6.71 -3.55 4.05
CA VAL A 70 5.66 -4.56 4.02
C VAL A 70 4.64 -4.15 2.97
N LEU A 71 4.14 -5.12 2.22
CA LEU A 71 3.10 -4.91 1.22
C LEU A 71 1.81 -5.57 1.68
N VAL A 72 0.72 -4.82 1.61
CA VAL A 72 -0.63 -5.34 1.81
C VAL A 72 -1.31 -5.40 0.46
N ILE A 73 -1.66 -6.61 0.02
CA ILE A 73 -2.26 -6.83 -1.30
C ILE A 73 -3.76 -7.03 -1.11
N ALA A 74 -4.54 -6.03 -1.50
CA ALA A 74 -5.99 -6.02 -1.37
C ALA A 74 -6.69 -5.92 -2.73
N THR A 75 -6.03 -6.43 -3.77
CA THR A 75 -6.59 -6.51 -5.12
C THR A 75 -7.41 -7.80 -5.27
N PRO A 76 -8.23 -7.91 -6.33
CA PRO A 76 -8.93 -9.17 -6.60
C PRO A 76 -7.98 -10.36 -6.72
N ASN A 77 -8.44 -11.54 -6.33
CA ASN A 77 -7.59 -12.74 -6.24
C ASN A 77 -6.84 -13.07 -7.51
N HIS A 78 -7.42 -12.81 -8.68
CA HIS A 78 -6.79 -13.14 -9.95
C HIS A 78 -5.53 -12.30 -10.24
N THR A 79 -5.31 -11.20 -9.51
CA THR A 79 -4.12 -10.36 -9.67
C THR A 79 -3.05 -10.62 -8.60
N HIS A 80 -3.39 -11.34 -7.52
CA HIS A 80 -2.47 -11.55 -6.39
C HIS A 80 -1.19 -12.27 -6.81
N HIS A 81 -1.28 -13.25 -7.70
CA HIS A 81 -0.11 -14.01 -8.11
C HIS A 81 0.93 -13.11 -8.77
N ALA A 82 0.52 -12.27 -9.71
CA ALA A 82 1.44 -11.39 -10.41
C ALA A 82 2.09 -10.37 -9.47
N VAL A 83 1.31 -9.78 -8.56
CA VAL A 83 1.82 -8.82 -7.59
C VAL A 83 2.81 -9.48 -6.64
N LEU A 84 2.50 -10.68 -6.16
CA LEU A 84 3.36 -11.42 -5.25
C LEU A 84 4.70 -11.77 -5.92
N MET A 85 4.67 -12.20 -7.17
CA MET A 85 5.89 -12.52 -7.92
C MET A 85 6.79 -11.31 -8.08
N LEU A 86 6.20 -10.13 -8.36
CA LEU A 86 6.99 -8.90 -8.48
C LEU A 86 7.59 -8.51 -7.13
N SER A 87 6.87 -8.70 -6.03
CA SER A 87 7.38 -8.43 -4.69
C SER A 87 8.58 -9.31 -4.37
N LEU A 88 8.54 -10.59 -4.74
CA LEU A 88 9.63 -11.52 -4.50
C LEU A 88 10.90 -11.14 -5.27
N ILE A 89 10.75 -10.56 -6.45
CA ILE A 89 11.90 -10.09 -7.25
C ILE A 89 12.62 -8.94 -6.53
N HIS A 90 11.90 -8.13 -5.78
CA HIS A 90 12.45 -6.97 -5.09
C HIS A 90 13.01 -7.26 -3.70
N ILE A 91 12.80 -8.45 -3.21
CA ILE A 91 13.40 -8.89 -1.94
C ILE A 91 14.81 -9.42 -2.19
#